data_e0612fc5f2c00f4468cc228eef4cdc11
#
_entry.id   e0612fc5f2c00f4468cc228eef4cdc11
#
_cell.length_a   1.000
_cell.length_b   1.000
_cell.length_c   1.000
_cell.angle_alpha   90.00
_cell.angle_beta   90.00
_cell.angle_gamma   90.00
#
_symmetry.space_group_name_H-M   'P 1'
#
loop_
_entity.id
_entity.type
_entity.pdbx_description
1 polymer ?
#
loop_
_entity_poly.entity_id
_entity_poly.type
_entity_poly.pdbx_seq_one_letter_code
_entity_poly.pdbx_strand_id
1 'polypeptide(L)'
;MKNQLPFFVLILLAAFSCQTKEPELPKTPLSEQNLEFEIYDSLVVDYLGNLTLMDISPDGKSYLLVDQNTDSIFVTNLSGTILQQYKRTGEGPENITGNRTGIAKFFDDESFLIPSSRGIFQYSTDGSLLKSFIPDFTGLSQLVIPSNEAHFVKNNKVYMSLPGRYSDLEQNVLDFQEQSKRLEVLDIATDEFESVTHFPKTSKFSSTTKEYGSLESFSNITLKGDTLFLNFRSEPKIFGYSLFNLDSPVSVQTIPFPAFLERNPDKKVETGSFNLRDFFYGTINKIITMDENVFLISYLGGLSDEVANEIIAEGGSDFDKIFKMAGEKNQGGLVLFDGKNISPIISKPENLGNINKFVSKEEIWFSLNFSKAENDYSIIYKTRLVQK
;
A
#
# COMPACT_ATOMS: atom_id res chain seq x y z
N MET A 1 -59.29 -60.31 24.51
CA MET A 1 -58.78 -59.55 23.35
C MET A 1 -57.44 -58.91 23.76
N LYS A 2 -56.34 -59.54 23.35
CA LYS A 2 -54.97 -59.12 23.67
C LYS A 2 -54.39 -58.33 22.49
N ASN A 3 -54.10 -57.05 22.68
CA ASN A 3 -53.33 -56.24 21.74
C ASN A 3 -51.84 -56.47 22.00
N GLN A 4 -51.19 -57.10 21.03
CA GLN A 4 -49.73 -57.16 21.00
C GLN A 4 -49.18 -55.93 20.17
N LEU A 5 -48.38 -55.10 20.82
CA LEU A 5 -47.64 -54.04 20.21
C LEU A 5 -46.32 -54.61 19.66
N PRO A 6 -45.94 -54.44 18.42
CA PRO A 6 -44.61 -54.85 17.97
C PRO A 6 -43.58 -53.79 18.37
N PHE A 7 -42.55 -54.26 19.03
CA PHE A 7 -41.37 -53.51 19.44
C PHE A 7 -40.49 -53.27 18.19
N PHE A 8 -40.54 -52.05 17.66
CA PHE A 8 -39.63 -51.63 16.62
C PHE A 8 -38.29 -51.22 17.27
N VAL A 9 -37.30 -52.10 17.18
CA VAL A 9 -35.92 -51.79 17.56
C VAL A 9 -35.33 -50.95 16.46
N LEU A 10 -35.25 -49.63 16.69
CA LEU A 10 -34.54 -48.68 15.83
C LEU A 10 -33.04 -48.83 16.11
N ILE A 11 -32.31 -49.58 15.29
CA ILE A 11 -30.85 -49.61 15.31
C ILE A 11 -30.37 -48.31 14.71
N LEU A 12 -30.01 -47.36 15.56
CA LEU A 12 -29.23 -46.16 15.19
C LEU A 12 -27.82 -46.62 14.85
N LEU A 13 -27.56 -46.82 13.57
CA LEU A 13 -26.22 -46.86 13.02
C LEU A 13 -25.63 -45.43 13.14
N ALA A 14 -24.97 -45.18 14.26
CA ALA A 14 -24.06 -44.07 14.38
C ALA A 14 -22.88 -44.34 13.45
N ALA A 15 -23.00 -43.87 12.21
CA ALA A 15 -21.87 -43.74 11.31
C ALA A 15 -20.92 -42.70 11.93
N PHE A 16 -19.98 -43.16 12.74
CA PHE A 16 -18.78 -42.44 13.03
C PHE A 16 -18.04 -42.24 11.71
N SER A 17 -18.37 -41.16 11.00
CA SER A 17 -17.52 -40.60 9.97
C SER A 17 -16.24 -40.13 10.67
N CYS A 18 -15.29 -41.04 10.85
CA CYS A 18 -13.90 -40.64 10.98
C CYS A 18 -13.52 -39.89 9.69
N GLN A 19 -13.70 -38.60 9.68
CA GLN A 19 -12.89 -37.74 8.80
C GLN A 19 -11.46 -37.96 9.25
N THR A 20 -10.78 -38.92 8.63
CA THR A 20 -9.31 -38.90 8.58
C THR A 20 -8.95 -37.58 7.95
N LYS A 21 -8.56 -36.61 8.78
CA LYS A 21 -7.77 -35.49 8.28
C LYS A 21 -6.63 -36.13 7.52
N GLU A 22 -6.64 -36.00 6.19
CA GLU A 22 -5.42 -36.28 5.42
C GLU A 22 -4.29 -35.56 6.14
N PRO A 23 -3.17 -36.24 6.41
CA PRO A 23 -2.03 -35.57 6.99
C PRO A 23 -1.69 -34.41 6.05
N GLU A 24 -1.90 -33.17 6.51
CA GLU A 24 -1.41 -32.02 5.77
C GLU A 24 0.08 -32.27 5.58
N LEU A 25 0.49 -32.48 4.33
CA LEU A 25 1.89 -32.53 3.98
C LEU A 25 2.54 -31.29 4.57
N PRO A 26 3.72 -31.42 5.22
CA PRO A 26 4.39 -30.30 5.81
C PRO A 26 4.56 -29.22 4.73
N LYS A 27 3.86 -28.08 4.89
CA LYS A 27 3.99 -26.97 3.97
C LYS A 27 5.46 -26.57 3.98
N THR A 28 6.10 -26.53 2.83
CA THR A 28 7.46 -26.03 2.67
C THR A 28 7.59 -24.70 3.39
N PRO A 29 8.58 -24.51 4.28
CA PRO A 29 8.78 -23.23 4.97
C PRO A 29 8.83 -22.08 3.98
N LEU A 30 8.27 -20.94 4.30
CA LEU A 30 8.24 -19.79 3.40
C LEU A 30 9.66 -19.39 2.92
N SER A 31 10.65 -19.53 3.76
CA SER A 31 12.07 -19.27 3.44
C SER A 31 12.67 -20.16 2.35
N GLU A 32 12.02 -21.27 2.02
CA GLU A 32 12.45 -22.23 1.01
C GLU A 32 11.59 -22.20 -0.25
N GLN A 33 10.54 -21.38 -0.27
CA GLN A 33 9.62 -21.26 -1.42
C GLN A 33 10.22 -20.34 -2.48
N ASN A 34 10.51 -20.90 -3.66
CA ASN A 34 10.85 -20.12 -4.83
C ASN A 34 9.55 -19.69 -5.52
N LEU A 35 9.20 -18.42 -5.43
CA LEU A 35 7.98 -17.86 -5.96
C LEU A 35 8.26 -16.98 -7.16
N GLU A 36 7.29 -16.92 -8.09
CA GLU A 36 7.32 -16.00 -9.22
C GLU A 36 5.93 -15.47 -9.56
N PHE A 37 5.90 -14.29 -10.21
CA PHE A 37 4.67 -13.77 -10.81
C PHE A 37 4.55 -14.29 -12.23
N GLU A 38 3.47 -15.02 -12.48
CA GLU A 38 3.09 -15.51 -13.80
C GLU A 38 2.01 -14.61 -14.41
N ILE A 39 2.27 -14.05 -15.60
CA ILE A 39 1.27 -13.30 -16.34
C ILE A 39 0.30 -14.32 -16.98
N TYR A 40 -1.00 -14.16 -16.71
CA TYR A 40 -2.01 -15.03 -17.30
C TYR A 40 -3.05 -14.29 -18.13
N ASP A 41 -3.17 -12.95 -17.94
CA ASP A 41 -4.11 -12.09 -18.65
C ASP A 41 -3.66 -10.63 -18.63
N SER A 42 -4.35 -9.74 -19.32
CA SER A 42 -4.11 -8.31 -19.29
C SER A 42 -5.38 -7.51 -19.62
N LEU A 43 -5.46 -6.31 -19.07
CA LEU A 43 -6.39 -5.28 -19.49
C LEU A 43 -5.71 -4.44 -20.58
N VAL A 44 -6.27 -4.42 -21.76
CA VAL A 44 -5.83 -3.58 -22.87
C VAL A 44 -6.84 -2.45 -23.04
N VAL A 45 -6.35 -1.21 -23.07
CA VAL A 45 -7.16 -0.02 -23.29
C VAL A 45 -6.62 0.70 -24.53
N ASP A 46 -7.50 0.98 -25.48
CA ASP A 46 -7.16 1.72 -26.70
C ASP A 46 -6.95 3.21 -26.35
N TYR A 47 -5.78 3.46 -25.78
CA TYR A 47 -5.34 4.78 -25.35
C TYR A 47 -3.80 4.84 -25.39
N LEU A 48 -3.28 5.82 -26.15
CA LEU A 48 -1.85 6.09 -26.18
C LEU A 48 -1.43 6.91 -24.97
N GLY A 49 -0.94 6.24 -23.93
CA GLY A 49 -0.50 6.89 -22.69
C GLY A 49 -0.11 5.89 -21.62
N ASN A 50 0.13 6.39 -20.42
CA ASN A 50 0.55 5.58 -19.28
C ASN A 50 -0.61 5.43 -18.26
N LEU A 51 -1.53 4.51 -18.55
CA LEU A 51 -2.63 4.23 -17.64
C LEU A 51 -2.16 3.35 -16.48
N THR A 52 -2.50 3.78 -15.29
CA THR A 52 -2.32 3.03 -14.05
C THR A 52 -3.68 2.65 -13.50
N LEU A 53 -3.88 1.38 -13.19
CA LEU A 53 -5.09 0.92 -12.47
C LEU A 53 -5.05 1.45 -11.04
N MET A 54 -6.04 2.25 -10.71
CA MET A 54 -6.21 2.81 -9.37
C MET A 54 -7.08 1.93 -8.50
N ASP A 55 -8.23 1.51 -9.03
CA ASP A 55 -9.15 0.65 -8.29
C ASP A 55 -10.10 -0.14 -9.19
N ILE A 56 -10.78 -1.11 -8.58
CA ILE A 56 -11.83 -1.93 -9.18
C ILE A 56 -13.12 -1.63 -8.41
N SER A 57 -14.24 -1.42 -9.12
CA SER A 57 -15.53 -1.19 -8.47
C SER A 57 -15.91 -2.34 -7.52
N PRO A 58 -16.65 -2.09 -6.43
CA PRO A 58 -17.09 -3.12 -5.49
C PRO A 58 -17.83 -4.29 -6.16
N ASP A 59 -18.63 -4.00 -7.21
CA ASP A 59 -19.33 -5.04 -7.98
C ASP A 59 -18.43 -5.74 -9.02
N GLY A 60 -17.17 -5.34 -9.15
CA GLY A 60 -16.17 -5.91 -10.04
C GLY A 60 -16.40 -5.64 -11.53
N LYS A 61 -17.26 -4.69 -11.93
CA LYS A 61 -17.62 -4.46 -13.34
C LYS A 61 -16.93 -3.28 -14.01
N SER A 62 -16.26 -2.43 -13.23
CA SER A 62 -15.58 -1.24 -13.73
C SER A 62 -14.19 -1.10 -13.17
N TYR A 63 -13.28 -0.54 -13.99
CA TYR A 63 -11.94 -0.17 -13.59
C TYR A 63 -11.81 1.34 -13.56
N LEU A 64 -11.15 1.85 -12.53
CA LEU A 64 -10.75 3.24 -12.39
C LEU A 64 -9.27 3.36 -12.75
N LEU A 65 -8.97 4.11 -13.81
CA LEU A 65 -7.61 4.27 -14.32
C LEU A 65 -7.24 5.75 -14.32
N VAL A 66 -5.95 6.03 -14.22
CA VAL A 66 -5.41 7.39 -14.34
C VAL A 66 -4.19 7.39 -15.23
N ASP A 67 -4.13 8.33 -16.16
CA ASP A 67 -2.89 8.65 -16.85
C ASP A 67 -2.04 9.56 -15.96
N GLN A 68 -0.90 9.06 -15.52
CA GLN A 68 0.01 9.75 -14.60
C GLN A 68 0.64 11.01 -15.23
N ASN A 69 0.71 11.08 -16.55
CA ASN A 69 1.34 12.21 -17.24
C ASN A 69 0.37 13.38 -17.43
N THR A 70 -0.92 13.08 -17.64
CA THR A 70 -1.94 14.10 -17.94
C THR A 70 -2.92 14.34 -16.78
N ASP A 71 -2.91 13.51 -15.73
CA ASP A 71 -3.90 13.44 -14.66
C ASP A 71 -5.34 13.17 -15.18
N SER A 72 -5.44 12.61 -16.39
CA SER A 72 -6.74 12.21 -16.93
C SER A 72 -7.24 10.95 -16.26
N ILE A 73 -8.53 10.95 -15.91
CA ILE A 73 -9.22 9.86 -15.23
C ILE A 73 -10.06 9.11 -16.25
N PHE A 74 -10.05 7.80 -16.17
CA PHE A 74 -10.81 6.91 -17.04
C PHE A 74 -11.62 5.93 -16.21
N VAL A 75 -12.86 5.75 -16.59
CA VAL A 75 -13.69 4.63 -16.15
C VAL A 75 -13.85 3.68 -17.33
N THR A 76 -13.46 2.43 -17.19
CA THR A 76 -13.57 1.41 -18.23
C THR A 76 -14.40 0.24 -17.76
N ASN A 77 -14.93 -0.53 -18.70
CA ASN A 77 -15.51 -1.83 -18.40
C ASN A 77 -14.40 -2.93 -18.33
N LEU A 78 -14.79 -4.16 -18.08
CA LEU A 78 -13.87 -5.30 -17.94
C LEU A 78 -13.08 -5.62 -19.23
N SER A 79 -13.59 -5.23 -20.40
CA SER A 79 -12.89 -5.42 -21.68
C SER A 79 -11.94 -4.28 -22.06
N GLY A 80 -11.79 -3.27 -21.19
CA GLY A 80 -10.95 -2.10 -21.45
C GLY A 80 -11.60 -1.02 -22.31
N THR A 81 -12.89 -1.16 -22.63
CA THR A 81 -13.62 -0.09 -23.34
C THR A 81 -13.79 1.10 -22.43
N ILE A 82 -13.34 2.27 -22.87
CA ILE A 82 -13.49 3.53 -22.15
C ILE A 82 -14.98 3.91 -22.14
N LEU A 83 -15.55 3.96 -20.93
CA LEU A 83 -16.92 4.41 -20.69
C LEU A 83 -16.96 5.92 -20.45
N GLN A 84 -15.96 6.43 -19.72
CA GLN A 84 -15.84 7.84 -19.38
C GLN A 84 -14.37 8.25 -19.37
N GLN A 85 -14.11 9.48 -19.80
CA GLN A 85 -12.79 10.11 -19.73
C GLN A 85 -12.96 11.59 -19.39
N TYR A 86 -12.24 12.04 -18.37
CA TYR A 86 -12.27 13.45 -17.98
C TYR A 86 -11.01 13.84 -17.21
N LYS A 87 -10.75 15.14 -17.14
CA LYS A 87 -9.68 15.72 -16.35
C LYS A 87 -10.31 16.63 -15.30
N ARG A 88 -9.91 16.46 -14.04
CA ARG A 88 -10.42 17.22 -12.88
C ARG A 88 -9.33 18.02 -12.18
N THR A 89 -8.23 18.29 -12.85
CA THR A 89 -7.15 19.18 -12.38
C THR A 89 -7.24 20.53 -13.05
N GLY A 90 -6.89 21.59 -12.34
CA GLY A 90 -6.91 22.96 -12.82
C GLY A 90 -7.91 23.85 -12.07
N GLU A 91 -8.21 25.04 -12.63
CA GLU A 91 -9.16 25.98 -12.05
C GLU A 91 -10.59 25.65 -12.50
N GLY A 92 -11.52 25.70 -11.57
CA GLY A 92 -12.95 25.45 -11.83
C GLY A 92 -13.67 24.86 -10.62
N PRO A 93 -14.99 25.07 -10.51
CA PRO A 93 -15.75 24.69 -9.33
C PRO A 93 -15.88 23.16 -9.16
N GLU A 94 -15.73 22.40 -10.24
CA GLU A 94 -15.77 20.93 -10.22
C GLU A 94 -14.38 20.29 -10.21
N ASN A 95 -13.31 21.09 -10.14
CA ASN A 95 -11.95 20.57 -10.19
C ASN A 95 -11.40 20.31 -8.79
N ILE A 96 -10.45 19.37 -8.73
CA ILE A 96 -9.67 19.10 -7.55
C ILE A 96 -8.80 20.31 -7.25
N THR A 97 -8.95 20.88 -6.08
CA THR A 97 -8.05 21.92 -5.62
C THR A 97 -6.74 21.28 -5.09
N GLY A 98 -5.60 21.86 -5.49
CA GLY A 98 -4.30 21.29 -5.18
C GLY A 98 -3.89 20.13 -6.09
N ASN A 99 -2.78 19.49 -5.76
CA ASN A 99 -2.26 18.35 -6.50
C ASN A 99 -2.87 17.06 -5.96
N ARG A 100 -3.16 16.11 -6.84
CA ARG A 100 -3.55 14.75 -6.43
C ARG A 100 -2.41 14.11 -5.63
N THR A 101 -2.73 13.57 -4.47
CA THR A 101 -1.73 13.06 -3.51
C THR A 101 -1.82 11.55 -3.28
N GLY A 102 -2.70 10.84 -3.97
CA GLY A 102 -2.87 9.41 -3.74
C GLY A 102 -3.63 8.70 -4.84
N ILE A 103 -3.94 7.46 -4.56
CA ILE A 103 -4.67 6.56 -5.45
C ILE A 103 -6.17 6.91 -5.34
N ALA A 104 -6.82 7.15 -6.48
CA ALA A 104 -8.28 7.26 -6.51
C ALA A 104 -8.91 5.89 -6.17
N LYS A 105 -9.97 5.86 -5.37
CA LYS A 105 -10.64 4.63 -4.94
C LYS A 105 -12.14 4.74 -5.06
N PHE A 106 -12.78 3.67 -5.53
CA PHE A 106 -14.23 3.58 -5.48
C PHE A 106 -14.72 3.68 -4.03
N PHE A 107 -15.74 4.49 -3.83
CA PHE A 107 -16.50 4.55 -2.59
C PHE A 107 -17.66 3.55 -2.63
N ASP A 108 -18.33 3.51 -3.76
CA ASP A 108 -19.36 2.58 -4.14
C ASP A 108 -19.29 2.31 -5.67
N ASP A 109 -20.28 1.63 -6.25
CA ASP A 109 -20.28 1.31 -7.68
C ASP A 109 -20.50 2.53 -8.59
N GLU A 110 -21.00 3.63 -8.04
CA GLU A 110 -21.38 4.84 -8.77
C GLU A 110 -20.47 6.03 -8.48
N SER A 111 -19.60 5.95 -7.46
CA SER A 111 -18.75 7.06 -7.05
C SER A 111 -17.35 6.62 -6.59
N PHE A 112 -16.42 7.56 -6.64
CA PHE A 112 -15.04 7.35 -6.19
C PHE A 112 -14.47 8.59 -5.51
N LEU A 113 -13.46 8.38 -4.69
CA LEU A 113 -12.74 9.39 -3.92
C LEU A 113 -11.37 9.67 -4.54
N ILE A 114 -11.00 10.94 -4.62
CA ILE A 114 -9.67 11.37 -5.05
C ILE A 114 -9.06 12.21 -3.94
N PRO A 115 -7.96 11.75 -3.31
CA PRO A 115 -7.21 12.55 -2.36
C PRO A 115 -6.35 13.59 -3.08
N SER A 116 -6.30 14.79 -2.51
CA SER A 116 -5.45 15.88 -2.95
C SER A 116 -4.71 16.52 -1.77
N SER A 117 -3.80 17.42 -2.07
CA SER A 117 -3.11 18.22 -1.05
C SER A 117 -4.02 19.20 -0.29
N ARG A 118 -5.25 19.38 -0.74
CA ARG A 118 -6.23 20.31 -0.17
C ARG A 118 -7.43 19.63 0.46
N GLY A 119 -7.66 18.35 0.19
CA GLY A 119 -8.82 17.63 0.69
C GLY A 119 -9.09 16.33 -0.06
N ILE A 120 -10.24 15.75 0.18
CA ILE A 120 -10.74 14.58 -0.51
C ILE A 120 -11.96 14.99 -1.33
N PHE A 121 -12.00 14.56 -2.59
CA PHE A 121 -13.05 14.91 -3.54
C PHE A 121 -13.78 13.65 -3.95
N GLN A 122 -15.10 13.64 -3.79
CA GLN A 122 -15.96 12.55 -4.25
C GLN A 122 -16.59 12.92 -5.60
N TYR A 123 -16.36 12.07 -6.58
CA TYR A 123 -16.94 12.18 -7.91
C TYR A 123 -17.83 10.99 -8.21
N SER A 124 -18.90 11.23 -8.97
CA SER A 124 -19.62 10.15 -9.63
C SER A 124 -18.79 9.56 -10.77
N THR A 125 -19.12 8.35 -11.19
CA THR A 125 -18.44 7.69 -12.31
C THR A 125 -18.59 8.43 -13.64
N ASP A 126 -19.57 9.32 -13.79
CA ASP A 126 -19.73 10.22 -14.94
C ASP A 126 -18.85 11.49 -14.83
N GLY A 127 -18.13 11.66 -13.73
CA GLY A 127 -17.18 12.74 -13.50
C GLY A 127 -17.78 14.00 -12.85
N SER A 128 -19.04 14.01 -12.43
CA SER A 128 -19.64 15.13 -11.69
C SER A 128 -19.11 15.16 -10.25
N LEU A 129 -18.72 16.33 -9.76
CA LEU A 129 -18.32 16.49 -8.35
C LEU A 129 -19.56 16.36 -7.46
N LEU A 130 -19.54 15.38 -6.58
CA LEU A 130 -20.60 15.13 -5.60
C LEU A 130 -20.35 15.87 -4.29
N LYS A 131 -19.11 15.82 -3.78
CA LYS A 131 -18.75 16.41 -2.50
C LYS A 131 -17.25 16.68 -2.38
N SER A 132 -16.91 17.70 -1.60
CA SER A 132 -15.53 18.03 -1.23
C SER A 132 -15.40 18.03 0.28
N PHE A 133 -14.44 17.28 0.80
CA PHE A 133 -14.11 17.22 2.21
C PHE A 133 -12.81 18.00 2.41
N ILE A 134 -12.92 19.23 2.91
CA ILE A 134 -11.80 20.15 3.08
C ILE A 134 -11.47 20.24 4.57
N PRO A 135 -10.28 19.79 5.00
CA PRO A 135 -9.87 19.89 6.40
C PRO A 135 -9.59 21.35 6.78
N ASP A 136 -9.75 21.66 8.06
CA ASP A 136 -9.39 22.93 8.67
C ASP A 136 -7.91 23.05 9.07
N PHE A 137 -7.12 22.02 8.79
CA PHE A 137 -5.67 21.94 9.06
C PHE A 137 -4.85 21.80 7.79
N THR A 138 -3.56 22.12 7.88
CA THR A 138 -2.59 21.88 6.82
C THR A 138 -1.82 20.58 7.07
N GLY A 139 -1.49 19.83 6.03
CA GLY A 139 -0.72 18.59 6.17
C GLY A 139 -1.12 17.45 5.25
N LEU A 140 -2.22 17.57 4.48
CA LEU A 140 -2.53 16.59 3.43
C LEU A 140 -1.55 16.69 2.24
N SER A 141 -0.77 17.78 2.17
CA SER A 141 0.19 18.06 1.10
C SER A 141 1.54 17.39 1.35
N GLN A 142 1.56 16.09 1.49
CA GLN A 142 2.83 15.41 1.66
C GLN A 142 3.27 14.70 0.40
N LEU A 143 4.60 14.52 0.30
CA LEU A 143 5.23 13.71 -0.74
C LEU A 143 4.63 12.28 -0.67
N VAL A 144 3.49 12.10 -1.27
CA VAL A 144 2.92 10.77 -1.42
C VAL A 144 3.68 10.13 -2.56
N ILE A 145 4.39 9.07 -2.26
CA ILE A 145 4.95 8.22 -3.31
C ILE A 145 3.73 7.67 -4.06
N PRO A 146 3.53 7.98 -5.35
CA PRO A 146 2.29 7.69 -6.06
C PRO A 146 1.86 6.22 -6.09
N SER A 147 2.77 5.32 -5.76
CA SER A 147 2.55 3.87 -5.73
C SER A 147 2.03 3.32 -4.39
N ASN A 148 1.89 4.16 -3.36
CA ASN A 148 1.47 3.70 -2.05
C ASN A 148 -0.03 3.85 -1.86
N GLU A 149 -0.69 2.80 -1.41
CA GLU A 149 -2.03 2.90 -0.86
C GLU A 149 -1.96 3.67 0.46
N ALA A 150 -2.13 4.99 0.37
CA ALA A 150 -2.05 5.87 1.53
C ALA A 150 -3.40 6.00 2.24
N HIS A 151 -4.45 5.35 1.75
CA HIS A 151 -5.79 5.43 2.35
C HIS A 151 -6.65 4.22 2.02
N PHE A 152 -7.64 3.97 2.87
CA PHE A 152 -8.69 2.96 2.72
C PHE A 152 -10.06 3.55 3.01
N VAL A 153 -11.06 3.02 2.32
CA VAL A 153 -12.47 3.31 2.61
C VAL A 153 -13.09 2.10 3.29
N LYS A 154 -13.66 2.29 4.46
CA LYS A 154 -14.40 1.25 5.17
C LYS A 154 -15.43 1.86 6.12
N ASN A 155 -16.66 1.33 6.13
CA ASN A 155 -17.74 1.73 7.03
C ASN A 155 -18.00 3.25 7.00
N ASN A 156 -18.09 3.84 5.81
CA ASN A 156 -18.25 5.29 5.59
C ASN A 156 -17.12 6.16 6.19
N LYS A 157 -15.96 5.57 6.43
CA LYS A 157 -14.76 6.29 6.88
C LYS A 157 -13.62 6.11 5.90
N VAL A 158 -12.82 7.18 5.76
CA VAL A 158 -11.56 7.14 5.02
C VAL A 158 -10.41 7.18 6.02
N TYR A 159 -9.63 6.12 6.05
CA TYR A 159 -8.43 6.02 6.88
C TYR A 159 -7.23 6.39 6.02
N MET A 160 -6.48 7.40 6.44
CA MET A 160 -5.35 7.94 5.67
C MET A 160 -4.07 7.87 6.49
N SER A 161 -2.99 7.43 5.84
CA SER A 161 -1.64 7.60 6.37
C SER A 161 -1.25 9.08 6.25
N LEU A 162 -0.87 9.69 7.37
CA LEU A 162 -0.41 11.06 7.42
C LEU A 162 0.81 11.14 8.34
N PRO A 163 1.89 11.83 7.96
CA PRO A 163 3.05 11.94 8.86
C PRO A 163 2.85 12.96 9.99
N GLY A 164 1.67 13.51 10.13
CA GLY A 164 1.26 14.45 11.17
C GLY A 164 0.68 15.75 10.62
N ARG A 165 -0.07 16.47 11.44
CA ARG A 165 -0.54 17.81 11.11
C ARG A 165 0.60 18.79 11.35
N TYR A 166 0.97 19.57 10.34
CA TYR A 166 2.15 20.47 10.40
C TYR A 166 1.83 21.91 10.80
N SER A 167 0.59 22.21 11.14
CA SER A 167 0.14 23.56 11.40
C SER A 167 0.84 24.23 12.60
N ASP A 168 1.25 23.44 13.60
CA ASP A 168 1.60 24.00 14.91
C ASP A 168 2.99 23.59 15.44
N LEU A 169 3.67 22.63 14.79
CA LEU A 169 4.94 22.08 15.25
C LEU A 169 5.95 21.96 14.10
N GLU A 170 7.21 22.27 14.39
CA GLU A 170 8.30 22.03 13.44
C GLU A 170 8.51 20.53 13.21
N GLN A 171 8.73 20.16 11.94
CA GLN A 171 9.09 18.78 11.60
C GLN A 171 10.50 18.44 12.09
N ASN A 172 10.75 17.16 12.33
CA ASN A 172 12.05 16.62 12.76
C ASN A 172 12.54 17.06 14.14
N VAL A 173 11.67 17.62 14.98
CA VAL A 173 11.95 17.86 16.39
C VAL A 173 11.24 16.86 17.27
N LEU A 174 11.79 16.64 18.48
CA LEU A 174 11.25 15.63 19.40
C LEU A 174 9.79 15.89 19.79
N ASP A 175 9.43 17.16 20.00
CA ASP A 175 8.05 17.53 20.32
C ASP A 175 7.07 17.10 19.22
N PHE A 176 7.47 17.22 17.93
CA PHE A 176 6.67 16.74 16.82
C PHE A 176 6.55 15.21 16.84
N GLN A 177 7.64 14.49 17.12
CA GLN A 177 7.59 13.03 17.25
C GLN A 177 6.65 12.60 18.38
N GLU A 178 6.68 13.26 19.52
CA GLU A 178 5.86 12.92 20.67
C GLU A 178 4.37 13.23 20.45
N GLN A 179 4.05 14.40 19.88
CA GLN A 179 2.69 14.92 19.83
C GLN A 179 1.95 14.59 18.53
N SER A 180 2.67 14.37 17.43
CA SER A 180 2.04 14.13 16.13
C SER A 180 1.42 12.73 16.03
N LYS A 181 0.34 12.64 15.28
CA LYS A 181 -0.38 11.39 15.01
C LYS A 181 -0.17 10.94 13.57
N ARG A 182 -0.27 9.63 13.34
CA ARG A 182 0.15 8.97 12.09
C ARG A 182 -0.97 8.68 11.12
N LEU A 183 -2.21 8.77 11.59
CA LEU A 183 -3.40 8.51 10.80
C LEU A 183 -4.38 9.66 10.92
N GLU A 184 -5.06 9.94 9.83
CA GLU A 184 -6.25 10.77 9.78
C GLU A 184 -7.44 9.93 9.39
N VAL A 185 -8.56 10.11 10.07
CA VAL A 185 -9.82 9.43 9.77
C VAL A 185 -10.85 10.49 9.41
N LEU A 186 -11.33 10.47 8.16
CA LEU A 186 -12.47 11.24 7.72
C LEU A 186 -13.74 10.42 7.91
N ASP A 187 -14.70 10.93 8.65
CA ASP A 187 -16.07 10.41 8.66
C ASP A 187 -16.88 11.10 7.56
N ILE A 188 -17.28 10.34 6.53
CA ILE A 188 -17.97 10.86 5.36
C ILE A 188 -19.39 11.37 5.70
N ALA A 189 -19.99 10.85 6.78
CA ALA A 189 -21.34 11.24 7.17
C ALA A 189 -21.38 12.60 7.89
N THR A 190 -20.33 12.91 8.68
CA THR A 190 -20.25 14.15 9.47
C THR A 190 -19.30 15.19 8.89
N ASP A 191 -18.47 14.82 7.90
CA ASP A 191 -17.40 15.63 7.30
C ASP A 191 -16.25 15.95 8.28
N GLU A 192 -16.17 15.23 9.38
CA GLU A 192 -15.18 15.47 10.43
C GLU A 192 -13.90 14.68 10.19
N PHE A 193 -12.77 15.35 10.41
CA PHE A 193 -11.44 14.75 10.39
C PHE A 193 -10.93 14.55 11.82
N GLU A 194 -10.57 13.32 12.15
CA GLU A 194 -9.98 12.97 13.43
C GLU A 194 -8.54 12.47 13.23
N SER A 195 -7.59 13.10 13.91
CA SER A 195 -6.21 12.62 13.96
C SER A 195 -6.06 11.54 15.01
N VAL A 196 -5.53 10.38 14.65
CA VAL A 196 -5.40 9.22 15.53
C VAL A 196 -4.03 8.57 15.41
N THR A 197 -3.66 7.71 16.35
CA THR A 197 -2.47 6.86 16.35
C THR A 197 -1.16 7.62 16.50
N HIS A 198 -0.64 7.70 17.71
CA HIS A 198 0.74 8.13 17.96
C HIS A 198 1.76 7.07 17.49
N PHE A 199 3.03 7.43 17.49
CA PHE A 199 4.05 6.40 17.29
C PHE A 199 3.94 5.30 18.35
N PRO A 200 3.90 4.01 17.96
CA PRO A 200 3.86 2.91 18.91
C PRO A 200 5.05 2.96 19.88
N LYS A 201 4.82 2.69 21.15
CA LYS A 201 5.88 2.71 22.19
C LYS A 201 7.08 1.81 21.88
N THR A 202 6.89 0.79 21.05
CA THR A 202 7.93 -0.16 20.62
C THR A 202 8.58 0.26 19.29
N SER A 203 8.15 1.35 18.68
CA SER A 203 8.78 1.95 17.51
C SER A 203 10.00 2.76 17.91
N LYS A 204 11.02 2.77 17.06
CA LYS A 204 12.19 3.65 17.24
C LYS A 204 11.81 5.13 17.24
N PHE A 205 10.72 5.49 16.53
CA PHE A 205 10.22 6.86 16.42
C PHE A 205 9.53 7.37 17.68
N SER A 206 9.26 6.52 18.68
CA SER A 206 8.79 6.95 20.00
C SER A 206 9.91 7.43 20.93
N SER A 207 11.14 7.57 20.43
CA SER A 207 12.27 8.07 21.18
C SER A 207 12.05 9.51 21.64
N THR A 208 12.35 9.79 22.91
CA THR A 208 12.34 11.13 23.50
C THR A 208 13.73 11.80 23.49
N THR A 209 14.73 11.15 22.88
CA THR A 209 16.12 11.63 22.88
C THR A 209 16.78 11.59 21.51
N LYS A 210 16.18 10.90 20.54
CA LYS A 210 16.72 10.73 19.18
C LYS A 210 15.73 11.27 18.15
N GLU A 211 16.24 12.11 17.28
CA GLU A 211 15.49 12.74 16.19
C GLU A 211 15.57 11.90 14.91
N TYR A 212 14.45 11.79 14.21
CA TYR A 212 14.35 11.09 12.95
C TYR A 212 13.80 12.01 11.86
N GLY A 213 14.32 11.85 10.65
CA GLY A 213 13.86 12.59 9.49
C GLY A 213 12.43 12.21 9.09
N SER A 214 11.71 13.16 8.51
CA SER A 214 10.33 12.93 8.04
C SER A 214 10.25 11.78 7.02
N LEU A 215 11.24 11.64 6.14
CA LEU A 215 11.30 10.55 5.17
C LEU A 215 11.41 9.15 5.81
N GLU A 216 12.03 9.05 6.99
CA GLU A 216 12.20 7.78 7.70
C GLU A 216 10.89 7.28 8.30
N SER A 217 10.06 8.21 8.77
CA SER A 217 8.80 7.93 9.47
C SER A 217 7.58 7.88 8.55
N PHE A 218 7.74 8.00 7.22
CA PHE A 218 6.64 7.78 6.30
C PHE A 218 6.01 6.43 6.55
N SER A 219 4.69 6.42 6.62
CA SER A 219 3.96 5.21 6.91
C SER A 219 3.28 4.62 5.68
N ASN A 220 3.32 3.29 5.61
CA ASN A 220 2.50 2.49 4.74
C ASN A 220 1.38 1.89 5.57
N ILE A 221 0.18 1.84 5.03
CA ILE A 221 -0.95 1.18 5.68
C ILE A 221 -1.56 0.14 4.74
N THR A 222 -2.10 -0.92 5.32
CA THR A 222 -2.91 -1.91 4.63
C THR A 222 -4.01 -2.42 5.55
N LEU A 223 -5.09 -2.93 5.01
CA LEU A 223 -6.27 -3.33 5.76
C LEU A 223 -6.65 -4.78 5.45
N LYS A 224 -6.96 -5.55 6.48
CA LYS A 224 -7.59 -6.88 6.35
C LYS A 224 -8.67 -7.05 7.42
N GLY A 225 -9.88 -7.29 6.98
CA GLY A 225 -11.00 -7.34 7.92
C GLY A 225 -11.14 -6.04 8.69
N ASP A 226 -11.11 -6.09 10.00
CA ASP A 226 -11.12 -4.93 10.90
C ASP A 226 -9.75 -4.62 11.53
N THR A 227 -8.68 -5.15 10.93
CA THR A 227 -7.31 -4.86 11.34
C THR A 227 -6.61 -3.98 10.32
N LEU A 228 -6.17 -2.81 10.79
CA LEU A 228 -5.29 -1.91 10.05
C LEU A 228 -3.85 -2.25 10.41
N PHE A 229 -3.02 -2.49 9.42
CA PHE A 229 -1.59 -2.70 9.58
C PHE A 229 -0.84 -1.45 9.15
N LEU A 230 0.03 -0.98 10.03
CA LEU A 230 0.87 0.20 9.86
C LEU A 230 2.34 -0.24 9.87
N ASN A 231 3.12 0.31 8.97
CA ASN A 231 4.56 0.15 8.91
C ASN A 231 5.21 1.51 8.64
N PHE A 232 6.36 1.77 9.23
CA PHE A 232 7.17 2.94 8.91
C PHE A 232 8.27 2.58 7.92
N ARG A 233 8.51 3.46 6.97
CA ARG A 233 9.40 3.21 5.83
C ARG A 233 10.79 2.69 6.23
N SER A 234 11.39 3.24 7.27
CA SER A 234 12.75 2.85 7.70
C SER A 234 12.78 1.98 8.95
N GLU A 235 11.65 1.38 9.34
CA GLU A 235 11.59 0.46 10.48
C GLU A 235 11.05 -0.91 10.03
N PRO A 236 11.83 -2.01 10.20
CA PRO A 236 11.41 -3.35 9.77
C PRO A 236 10.40 -3.97 10.75
N LYS A 237 9.28 -3.26 11.00
CA LYS A 237 8.20 -3.71 11.87
C LYS A 237 6.84 -3.42 11.24
N ILE A 238 5.87 -4.28 11.51
CA ILE A 238 4.46 -4.08 11.19
C ILE A 238 3.68 -4.03 12.50
N PHE A 239 2.86 -2.99 12.63
CA PHE A 239 2.00 -2.76 13.80
C PHE A 239 0.56 -2.98 13.39
N GLY A 240 -0.14 -3.95 14.01
CA GLY A 240 -1.56 -4.21 13.75
C GLY A 240 -2.44 -3.47 14.76
N TYR A 241 -3.45 -2.78 14.26
CA TYR A 241 -4.43 -2.04 15.07
C TYR A 241 -5.84 -2.55 14.77
N SER A 242 -6.68 -2.61 15.79
CA SER A 242 -8.12 -2.77 15.57
C SER A 242 -8.73 -1.45 15.12
N LEU A 243 -9.59 -1.46 14.08
CA LEU A 243 -10.34 -0.26 13.69
C LEU A 243 -11.27 0.29 14.79
N PHE A 244 -11.55 -0.51 15.81
CA PHE A 244 -12.33 -0.09 16.98
C PHE A 244 -11.46 0.57 18.05
N ASN A 245 -10.14 0.46 17.96
CA ASN A 245 -9.19 1.11 18.85
C ASN A 245 -7.85 1.32 18.13
N LEU A 246 -7.60 2.56 17.72
CA LEU A 246 -6.41 2.98 17.00
C LEU A 246 -5.34 3.61 17.92
N ASP A 247 -5.52 3.63 19.24
CA ASP A 247 -4.57 4.24 20.17
C ASP A 247 -3.33 3.38 20.41
N SER A 248 -3.50 2.05 20.37
CA SER A 248 -2.42 1.12 20.67
C SER A 248 -2.48 -0.10 19.76
N PRO A 249 -1.33 -0.58 19.25
CA PRO A 249 -1.31 -1.77 18.44
C PRO A 249 -1.68 -3.01 19.26
N VAL A 250 -2.48 -3.89 18.67
CA VAL A 250 -2.84 -5.21 19.21
C VAL A 250 -1.80 -6.27 18.83
N SER A 251 -0.95 -6.00 17.84
CA SER A 251 0.14 -6.87 17.44
C SER A 251 1.34 -6.06 16.93
N VAL A 252 2.55 -6.61 17.11
CA VAL A 252 3.80 -6.08 16.57
C VAL A 252 4.59 -7.25 16.01
N GLN A 253 5.00 -7.12 14.75
CA GLN A 253 5.75 -8.15 14.04
C GLN A 253 7.05 -7.54 13.50
N THR A 254 8.20 -8.15 13.80
CA THR A 254 9.49 -7.73 13.25
C THR A 254 9.79 -8.52 12.00
N ILE A 255 10.13 -7.85 10.91
CA ILE A 255 10.45 -8.46 9.63
C ILE A 255 11.94 -8.80 9.61
N PRO A 256 12.32 -10.09 9.47
CA PRO A 256 13.73 -10.51 9.53
C PRO A 256 14.40 -10.36 8.16
N PHE A 257 14.52 -9.12 7.66
CA PHE A 257 15.25 -8.89 6.41
C PHE A 257 16.72 -9.36 6.52
N PRO A 258 17.27 -10.02 5.52
CA PRO A 258 18.67 -10.46 5.52
C PRO A 258 19.66 -9.29 5.52
N ALA A 259 19.26 -8.17 4.95
CA ALA A 259 19.97 -6.89 4.96
C ALA A 259 18.95 -5.74 5.04
N PHE A 260 19.09 -4.90 6.05
CA PHE A 260 18.29 -3.68 6.20
C PHE A 260 19.10 -2.65 6.97
N LEU A 261 19.68 -1.71 6.24
CA LEU A 261 20.58 -0.72 6.80
C LEU A 261 19.81 0.48 7.31
N GLU A 262 19.74 0.64 8.62
CA GLU A 262 19.13 1.80 9.23
C GLU A 262 20.12 2.97 9.35
N ARG A 263 19.62 4.21 9.27
CA ARG A 263 20.43 5.38 9.56
C ARG A 263 20.88 5.36 11.02
N ASN A 264 22.12 5.75 11.25
CA ASN A 264 22.60 5.93 12.62
C ASN A 264 21.84 7.10 13.29
N PRO A 265 21.04 6.82 14.33
CA PRO A 265 20.20 7.84 14.97
C PRO A 265 21.00 8.90 15.77
N ASP A 266 22.29 8.67 16.02
CA ASP A 266 23.15 9.63 16.70
C ASP A 266 23.68 10.72 15.74
N LYS A 267 23.53 10.53 14.42
CA LYS A 267 23.78 11.59 13.44
C LYS A 267 22.59 12.56 13.45
N LYS A 268 22.89 13.85 13.70
CA LYS A 268 21.90 14.90 13.72
C LYS A 268 21.12 14.97 12.41
N VAL A 269 19.82 15.16 12.49
CA VAL A 269 18.98 15.44 11.33
C VAL A 269 19.15 16.91 10.97
N GLU A 270 19.59 17.20 9.74
CA GLU A 270 19.67 18.56 9.23
C GLU A 270 18.27 18.98 8.74
N THR A 271 17.63 19.87 9.49
CA THR A 271 16.32 20.41 9.12
C THR A 271 16.46 21.32 7.89
N GLY A 272 15.57 21.07 6.91
CA GLY A 272 15.47 21.92 5.70
C GLY A 272 16.53 21.67 4.63
N SER A 273 17.48 20.75 4.83
CA SER A 273 18.43 20.34 3.81
C SER A 273 18.00 19.04 3.13
N PHE A 274 18.09 19.03 1.80
CA PHE A 274 17.94 17.80 1.01
C PHE A 274 19.25 17.01 1.10
N ASN A 275 19.19 15.87 1.77
CA ASN A 275 20.34 14.97 1.84
C ASN A 275 20.05 13.73 0.98
N LEU A 276 20.76 13.61 -0.16
CA LEU A 276 20.59 12.49 -1.09
C LEU A 276 20.88 11.14 -0.43
N ARG A 277 21.77 11.10 0.57
CA ARG A 277 22.12 9.88 1.32
C ARG A 277 20.90 9.26 2.02
N ASP A 278 19.92 10.07 2.43
CA ASP A 278 18.73 9.58 3.16
C ASP A 278 17.83 8.67 2.30
N PHE A 279 17.96 8.74 0.98
CA PHE A 279 17.23 7.86 0.06
C PHE A 279 17.86 6.46 -0.08
N PHE A 280 19.07 6.26 0.40
CA PHE A 280 19.82 5.03 0.20
C PHE A 280 19.94 4.16 1.45
N TYR A 281 19.26 4.50 2.53
CA TYR A 281 19.04 3.60 3.66
C TYR A 281 18.00 2.53 3.35
N GLY A 282 17.94 1.49 4.18
CA GLY A 282 16.93 0.45 4.09
C GLY A 282 15.51 1.04 4.14
N THR A 283 14.67 0.63 3.20
CA THR A 283 13.32 1.16 3.07
C THR A 283 12.30 0.07 2.77
N ILE A 284 11.14 0.16 3.40
CA ILE A 284 9.95 -0.59 3.04
C ILE A 284 9.07 0.35 2.21
N ASN A 285 8.94 0.05 0.93
CA ASN A 285 8.22 0.92 -0.01
C ASN A 285 6.73 0.63 -0.04
N LYS A 286 6.33 -0.62 0.20
CA LYS A 286 4.92 -1.03 0.18
C LYS A 286 4.72 -2.27 1.04
N ILE A 287 3.59 -2.32 1.75
CA ILE A 287 3.06 -3.52 2.38
C ILE A 287 1.65 -3.78 1.85
N ILE A 288 1.34 -5.04 1.55
CA ILE A 288 0.02 -5.48 1.12
C ILE A 288 -0.33 -6.70 1.96
N THR A 289 -1.46 -6.66 2.64
CA THR A 289 -1.96 -7.84 3.35
C THR A 289 -2.61 -8.80 2.36
N MET A 290 -2.06 -10.00 2.24
CA MET A 290 -2.60 -11.06 1.38
C MET A 290 -3.62 -11.91 2.12
N ASP A 291 -3.27 -12.33 3.33
CA ASP A 291 -4.11 -13.14 4.22
C ASP A 291 -3.85 -12.75 5.67
N GLU A 292 -4.50 -13.40 6.65
CA GLU A 292 -4.21 -13.17 8.06
C GLU A 292 -2.71 -13.39 8.32
N ASN A 293 -2.04 -12.32 8.74
CA ASN A 293 -0.58 -12.30 9.02
C ASN A 293 0.36 -12.65 7.85
N VAL A 294 -0.14 -12.69 6.60
CA VAL A 294 0.72 -12.84 5.41
C VAL A 294 0.76 -11.55 4.62
N PHE A 295 1.96 -11.04 4.39
CA PHE A 295 2.20 -9.77 3.75
C PHE A 295 3.08 -9.94 2.51
N LEU A 296 2.71 -9.28 1.43
CA LEU A 296 3.59 -9.02 0.29
C LEU A 296 4.27 -7.66 0.54
N ILE A 297 5.59 -7.67 0.60
CA ILE A 297 6.39 -6.51 0.99
C ILE A 297 7.35 -6.15 -0.14
N SER A 298 7.38 -4.87 -0.51
CA SER A 298 8.41 -4.29 -1.36
C SER A 298 9.42 -3.55 -0.50
N TYR A 299 10.70 -3.94 -0.58
CA TYR A 299 11.75 -3.32 0.22
C TYR A 299 13.06 -3.15 -0.55
N LEU A 300 13.92 -2.29 -0.03
CA LEU A 300 15.32 -2.14 -0.37
C LEU A 300 16.16 -2.29 0.90
N GLY A 301 17.25 -3.03 0.84
CA GLY A 301 18.11 -3.30 1.98
C GLY A 301 18.98 -2.12 2.43
N GLY A 302 19.21 -1.17 1.53
CA GLY A 302 20.06 -0.01 1.75
C GLY A 302 21.50 -0.21 1.29
N LEU A 303 22.21 0.90 1.11
CA LEU A 303 23.61 0.95 0.69
C LEU A 303 24.49 1.47 1.84
N SER A 304 25.68 0.90 2.00
CA SER A 304 26.67 1.42 2.96
C SER A 304 27.05 2.87 2.62
N ASP A 305 27.58 3.58 3.61
CA ASP A 305 28.04 4.98 3.40
C ASP A 305 29.11 5.04 2.30
N GLU A 306 30.00 4.05 2.23
CA GLU A 306 31.04 3.94 1.19
C GLU A 306 30.44 3.85 -0.20
N VAL A 307 29.57 2.86 -0.43
CA VAL A 307 28.91 2.64 -1.74
C VAL A 307 28.02 3.80 -2.13
N ALA A 308 27.28 4.39 -1.19
CA ALA A 308 26.43 5.52 -1.46
C ALA A 308 27.23 6.77 -1.87
N ASN A 309 28.35 7.05 -1.17
CA ASN A 309 29.22 8.18 -1.50
C ASN A 309 29.91 8.02 -2.86
N GLU A 310 30.34 6.78 -3.21
CA GLU A 310 30.88 6.48 -4.56
C GLU A 310 29.85 6.80 -5.64
N ILE A 311 28.60 6.31 -5.49
CA ILE A 311 27.52 6.55 -6.45
C ILE A 311 27.22 8.04 -6.59
N ILE A 312 27.12 8.78 -5.49
CA ILE A 312 26.85 10.21 -5.49
C ILE A 312 27.98 10.96 -6.20
N ALA A 313 29.24 10.62 -5.89
CA ALA A 313 30.41 11.25 -6.53
C ALA A 313 30.46 10.96 -8.03
N GLU A 314 30.17 9.73 -8.47
CA GLU A 314 30.17 9.33 -9.88
C GLU A 314 29.00 9.94 -10.67
N GLY A 315 27.83 10.05 -10.04
CA GLY A 315 26.64 10.64 -10.67
C GLY A 315 26.68 12.16 -10.74
N GLY A 316 27.41 12.83 -9.82
CA GLY A 316 27.53 14.28 -9.80
C GLY A 316 26.20 14.99 -9.57
N SER A 317 25.75 15.80 -10.56
CA SER A 317 24.45 16.49 -10.53
C SER A 317 23.32 15.75 -11.25
N ASP A 318 23.62 14.60 -11.85
CA ASP A 318 22.65 13.77 -12.57
C ASP A 318 21.94 12.82 -11.61
N PHE A 319 20.78 13.24 -11.10
CA PHE A 319 19.97 12.43 -10.19
C PHE A 319 19.47 11.13 -10.81
N ASP A 320 19.10 11.12 -12.09
CA ASP A 320 18.60 9.91 -12.75
C ASP A 320 19.70 8.85 -12.83
N LYS A 321 20.94 9.26 -13.16
CA LYS A 321 22.11 8.39 -13.13
C LYS A 321 22.37 7.85 -11.71
N ILE A 322 22.32 8.71 -10.69
CA ILE A 322 22.54 8.33 -9.30
C ILE A 322 21.50 7.30 -8.84
N PHE A 323 20.21 7.55 -9.06
CA PHE A 323 19.16 6.62 -8.66
C PHE A 323 19.20 5.30 -9.43
N LYS A 324 19.56 5.33 -10.70
CA LYS A 324 19.78 4.12 -11.51
C LYS A 324 20.92 3.27 -10.94
N MET A 325 22.08 3.85 -10.70
CA MET A 325 23.22 3.16 -10.11
C MET A 325 22.93 2.62 -8.71
N ALA A 326 22.21 3.41 -7.89
CA ALA A 326 21.78 2.97 -6.58
C ALA A 326 20.82 1.78 -6.67
N GLY A 327 19.87 1.80 -7.60
CA GLY A 327 18.94 0.69 -7.83
C GLY A 327 19.63 -0.61 -8.28
N GLU A 328 20.70 -0.51 -9.06
CA GLU A 328 21.48 -1.67 -9.51
C GLU A 328 22.31 -2.32 -8.39
N LYS A 329 22.77 -1.53 -7.42
CA LYS A 329 23.60 -2.00 -6.28
C LYS A 329 22.79 -2.34 -5.02
N ASN A 330 21.60 -1.77 -4.88
CA ASN A 330 20.78 -1.96 -3.68
C ASN A 330 20.01 -3.28 -3.75
N GLN A 331 20.30 -4.17 -2.80
CA GLN A 331 19.59 -5.43 -2.69
C GLN A 331 18.18 -5.22 -2.16
N GLY A 332 17.22 -5.89 -2.74
CA GLY A 332 15.84 -5.81 -2.34
C GLY A 332 14.89 -6.33 -3.41
N GLY A 333 13.61 -6.17 -3.19
CA GLY A 333 12.58 -6.64 -4.10
C GLY A 333 11.24 -6.92 -3.41
N LEU A 334 10.46 -7.78 -4.02
CA LEU A 334 9.21 -8.27 -3.48
C LEU A 334 9.45 -9.58 -2.72
N VAL A 335 8.92 -9.67 -1.50
CA VAL A 335 9.01 -10.85 -0.65
C VAL A 335 7.67 -11.10 0.04
N LEU A 336 7.42 -12.36 0.42
CA LEU A 336 6.36 -12.67 1.38
C LEU A 336 6.93 -12.67 2.80
N PHE A 337 6.07 -12.28 3.75
CA PHE A 337 6.33 -12.38 5.19
C PHE A 337 5.09 -12.99 5.87
N ASP A 338 5.27 -14.04 6.65
CA ASP A 338 4.17 -14.79 7.32
C ASP A 338 4.02 -14.46 8.80
N GLY A 339 4.58 -13.33 9.24
CA GLY A 339 4.63 -12.93 10.65
C GLY A 339 5.86 -13.46 11.39
N LYS A 340 6.63 -14.37 10.80
CA LYS A 340 7.84 -14.96 11.39
C LYS A 340 8.98 -15.12 10.38
N ASN A 341 8.67 -15.65 9.20
CA ASN A 341 9.67 -15.96 8.16
C ASN A 341 9.45 -15.07 6.95
N ILE A 342 10.52 -14.85 6.20
CA ILE A 342 10.52 -14.13 4.93
C ILE A 342 10.87 -15.10 3.79
N SER A 343 10.21 -14.95 2.65
CA SER A 343 10.56 -15.72 1.45
C SER A 343 11.85 -15.20 0.80
N PRO A 344 12.49 -15.97 -0.08
CA PRO A 344 13.39 -15.40 -1.07
C PRO A 344 12.71 -14.28 -1.87
N ILE A 345 13.50 -13.46 -2.55
CA ILE A 345 12.97 -12.44 -3.46
C ILE A 345 12.15 -13.12 -4.57
N ILE A 346 10.92 -12.67 -4.72
CA ILE A 346 9.98 -13.18 -5.72
C ILE A 346 10.42 -12.69 -7.10
N SER A 347 10.62 -13.60 -8.03
CA SER A 347 10.94 -13.23 -9.39
C SER A 347 9.73 -12.67 -10.13
N LYS A 348 9.97 -11.71 -11.01
CA LYS A 348 8.93 -11.15 -11.88
C LYS A 348 9.45 -10.97 -13.30
N PRO A 349 8.60 -11.13 -14.34
CA PRO A 349 8.93 -10.77 -15.71
C PRO A 349 9.41 -9.31 -15.83
N GLU A 350 10.38 -9.05 -16.70
CA GLU A 350 10.98 -7.71 -16.86
C GLU A 350 10.01 -6.64 -17.37
N ASN A 351 8.98 -7.05 -18.10
CA ASN A 351 7.93 -6.16 -18.59
C ASN A 351 6.92 -5.73 -17.52
N LEU A 352 6.95 -6.32 -16.32
CA LEU A 352 6.14 -5.89 -15.20
C LEU A 352 6.77 -4.68 -14.49
N GLY A 353 6.01 -3.63 -14.35
CA GLY A 353 6.36 -2.43 -13.58
C GLY A 353 6.03 -2.56 -12.08
N ASN A 354 5.25 -1.62 -11.58
CA ASN A 354 4.82 -1.57 -10.18
C ASN A 354 3.51 -2.35 -9.98
N ILE A 355 3.31 -2.85 -8.75
CA ILE A 355 2.02 -3.40 -8.35
C ILE A 355 1.03 -2.25 -8.25
N ASN A 356 -0.03 -2.32 -9.05
CA ASN A 356 -1.14 -1.37 -9.03
C ASN A 356 -2.20 -1.78 -8.02
N LYS A 357 -2.66 -3.03 -8.10
CA LYS A 357 -3.74 -3.55 -7.26
C LYS A 357 -3.47 -4.99 -6.87
N PHE A 358 -3.78 -5.31 -5.64
CA PHE A 358 -3.85 -6.67 -5.14
C PHE A 358 -5.33 -7.02 -4.88
N VAL A 359 -5.81 -8.10 -5.48
CA VAL A 359 -7.13 -8.66 -5.26
C VAL A 359 -7.01 -9.96 -4.47
N SER A 360 -6.20 -10.87 -4.96
CA SER A 360 -5.86 -12.14 -4.32
C SER A 360 -4.48 -12.62 -4.79
N LYS A 361 -3.98 -13.74 -4.27
CA LYS A 361 -2.73 -14.35 -4.77
C LYS A 361 -2.86 -14.86 -6.22
N GLU A 362 -4.07 -15.10 -6.69
CA GLU A 362 -4.42 -15.48 -8.06
C GLU A 362 -4.67 -14.27 -8.96
N GLU A 363 -4.78 -13.05 -8.39
CA GLU A 363 -5.03 -11.83 -9.16
C GLU A 363 -4.28 -10.64 -8.56
N ILE A 364 -3.13 -10.35 -9.15
CA ILE A 364 -2.28 -9.21 -8.81
C ILE A 364 -2.03 -8.41 -10.08
N TRP A 365 -2.30 -7.12 -10.05
CA TRP A 365 -2.23 -6.24 -11.20
C TRP A 365 -0.93 -5.44 -11.19
N PHE A 366 -0.24 -5.43 -12.34
CA PHE A 366 0.99 -4.68 -12.53
C PHE A 366 0.87 -3.72 -13.72
N SER A 367 1.47 -2.54 -13.59
CA SER A 367 1.69 -1.65 -14.73
C SER A 367 2.71 -2.26 -15.70
N LEU A 368 2.72 -1.74 -16.93
CA LEU A 368 3.81 -1.96 -17.87
C LEU A 368 5.10 -1.32 -17.33
N ASN A 369 6.21 -1.99 -17.52
CA ASN A 369 7.55 -1.41 -17.34
C ASN A 369 7.98 -0.70 -18.63
N PHE A 370 7.74 0.59 -18.73
CA PHE A 370 8.03 1.40 -19.91
C PHE A 370 9.51 1.48 -20.26
N SER A 371 10.42 1.13 -19.34
CA SER A 371 11.85 1.04 -19.65
C SER A 371 12.21 -0.21 -20.46
N LYS A 372 11.30 -1.17 -20.58
CA LYS A 372 11.51 -2.48 -21.23
C LYS A 372 10.60 -2.74 -22.42
N ALA A 373 9.46 -2.05 -22.50
CA ALA A 373 8.51 -2.22 -23.59
C ALA A 373 7.74 -0.93 -23.86
N GLU A 374 7.42 -0.71 -25.12
CA GLU A 374 6.54 0.37 -25.58
C GLU A 374 5.41 -0.25 -26.40
N ASN A 375 4.21 0.27 -26.28
CA ASN A 375 3.04 -0.14 -27.03
C ASN A 375 2.28 1.09 -27.54
N ASP A 376 1.54 0.92 -28.62
CA ASP A 376 0.63 1.94 -29.17
C ASP A 376 -0.71 2.00 -28.40
N TYR A 377 -0.81 1.28 -27.29
CA TYR A 377 -1.97 1.19 -26.41
C TYR A 377 -1.52 1.02 -24.96
N SER A 378 -2.39 1.32 -24.01
CA SER A 378 -2.14 1.06 -22.60
C SER A 378 -2.45 -0.39 -22.24
N ILE A 379 -1.54 -1.02 -21.49
CA ILE A 379 -1.69 -2.39 -21.01
C ILE A 379 -1.39 -2.47 -19.51
N ILE A 380 -2.23 -3.22 -18.79
CA ILE A 380 -2.07 -3.51 -17.37
C ILE A 380 -2.17 -5.03 -17.21
N TYR A 381 -1.13 -5.64 -16.65
CA TYR A 381 -1.02 -7.10 -16.58
C TYR A 381 -1.72 -7.66 -15.36
N LYS A 382 -2.44 -8.78 -15.57
CA LYS A 382 -2.92 -9.65 -14.50
C LYS A 382 -1.93 -10.77 -14.28
N THR A 383 -1.52 -10.93 -13.04
CA THR A 383 -0.59 -11.97 -12.64
C THR A 383 -1.15 -12.79 -11.49
N ARG A 384 -0.60 -13.97 -11.33
CA ARG A 384 -0.78 -14.81 -10.14
C ARG A 384 0.57 -15.16 -9.54
N LEU A 385 0.58 -15.41 -8.25
CA LEU A 385 1.77 -15.85 -7.54
C LEU A 385 1.83 -17.38 -7.55
N VAL A 386 2.88 -17.92 -8.15
CA VAL A 386 3.03 -19.37 -8.32
C VAL A 386 4.37 -19.85 -7.73
N GLN A 387 4.42 -21.14 -7.43
CA GLN A 387 5.69 -21.81 -7.09
C GLN A 387 6.46 -22.03 -8.40
N LYS A 388 7.74 -21.62 -8.38
CA LYS A 388 8.66 -21.81 -9.50
C LYS A 388 9.15 -23.24 -9.60
#